data_cfd189dd5ea46f8088319bddc839283f
#
_entry.id   cfd189dd5ea46f8088319bddc839283f
#
_cell.length_a   1.000
_cell.length_b   1.000
_cell.length_c   1.000
_cell.angle_alpha   90.00
_cell.angle_beta   90.00
_cell.angle_gamma   90.00
#
_symmetry.space_group_name_H-M   'P 1'
#
loop_
_entity.id
_entity.type
_entity.pdbx_description
1 polymer ?
#
loop_
_entity_poly.entity_id
_entity_poly.type
_entity_poly.pdbx_seq_one_letter_code
_entity_poly.pdbx_strand_id
1 'polypeptide(L)'
;INKCLIVGDPTPLHELEIRLAKELEGKMDVYRSADFFLECVPLGIDKARSLDRLISSLGISREEVIACGDGYNDLSMIRFAGLGVAMANAAKDIQSEADFVTLSNEEDGVAHVIEHFILSPENMN
;
A
#
# COMPACT_ATOMS: atom_id res chain seq x y z
N ILE A 1 -14.95 9.46 12.16
CA ILE A 1 -14.92 8.11 11.51
C ILE A 1 -13.62 8.03 10.74
N ASN A 2 -12.78 7.06 11.07
CA ASN A 2 -11.50 6.88 10.41
C ASN A 2 -11.66 6.18 9.05
N LYS A 3 -12.52 5.17 8.99
CA LYS A 3 -12.96 4.53 7.74
C LYS A 3 -14.23 3.71 7.96
N CYS A 4 -14.93 3.41 6.87
CA CYS A 4 -16.03 2.46 6.83
C CYS A 4 -15.64 1.28 5.93
N LEU A 5 -15.85 0.06 6.40
CA LEU A 5 -15.62 -1.17 5.63
C LEU A 5 -16.98 -1.85 5.38
N ILE A 6 -17.30 -2.06 4.11
CA ILE A 6 -18.50 -2.77 3.67
C ILE A 6 -18.07 -4.12 3.12
N VAL A 7 -18.74 -5.17 3.59
CA VAL A 7 -18.45 -6.56 3.18
C VAL A 7 -19.65 -7.11 2.41
N GLY A 8 -19.41 -7.77 1.30
CA GLY A 8 -20.48 -8.35 0.49
C GLY A 8 -19.96 -9.17 -0.69
N ASP A 9 -20.90 -9.72 -1.45
CA ASP A 9 -20.57 -10.46 -2.66
C ASP A 9 -19.96 -9.52 -3.73
N PRO A 10 -19.00 -10.00 -4.54
CA PRO A 10 -18.23 -9.16 -5.47
C PRO A 10 -19.10 -8.34 -6.45
N THR A 11 -20.14 -8.94 -7.06
CA THR A 11 -20.96 -8.26 -8.07
C THR A 11 -21.80 -7.12 -7.50
N PRO A 12 -22.65 -7.33 -6.45
CA PRO A 12 -23.36 -6.22 -5.82
C PRO A 12 -22.42 -5.17 -5.22
N LEU A 13 -21.27 -5.60 -4.70
CA LEU A 13 -20.31 -4.68 -4.10
C LEU A 13 -19.66 -3.78 -5.14
N HIS A 14 -19.39 -4.28 -6.35
CA HIS A 14 -18.89 -3.47 -7.45
C HIS A 14 -19.90 -2.41 -7.92
N GLU A 15 -21.18 -2.79 -8.00
CA GLU A 15 -22.26 -1.83 -8.33
C GLU A 15 -22.38 -0.74 -7.25
N LEU A 16 -22.25 -1.13 -5.98
CA LEU A 16 -22.26 -0.21 -4.85
C LEU A 16 -21.04 0.73 -4.86
N GLU A 17 -19.85 0.22 -5.21
CA GLU A 17 -18.63 1.01 -5.37
C GLU A 17 -18.86 2.17 -6.36
N ILE A 18 -19.37 1.86 -7.55
CA ILE A 18 -19.62 2.86 -8.61
C ILE A 18 -20.61 3.93 -8.11
N ARG A 19 -21.68 3.51 -7.46
CA ARG A 19 -22.71 4.42 -6.94
C ARG A 19 -22.18 5.31 -5.82
N LEU A 20 -21.49 4.72 -4.82
CA LEU A 20 -20.95 5.47 -3.68
C LEU A 20 -19.81 6.40 -4.10
N ALA A 21 -18.95 5.97 -5.03
CA ALA A 21 -17.89 6.84 -5.55
C ALA A 21 -18.45 8.11 -6.18
N LYS A 22 -19.58 8.00 -6.90
CA LYS A 22 -20.27 9.15 -7.47
C LYS A 22 -20.96 10.01 -6.43
N GLU A 23 -21.69 9.41 -5.48
CA GLU A 23 -22.45 10.15 -4.44
C GLU A 23 -21.53 10.84 -3.43
N LEU A 24 -20.37 10.27 -3.16
CA LEU A 24 -19.38 10.76 -2.19
C LEU A 24 -18.21 11.52 -2.85
N GLU A 25 -18.28 11.78 -4.14
CA GLU A 25 -17.27 12.54 -4.87
C GLU A 25 -16.97 13.88 -4.16
N GLY A 26 -15.70 14.16 -3.92
CA GLY A 26 -15.28 15.36 -3.19
C GLY A 26 -15.49 15.33 -1.67
N LYS A 27 -16.02 14.22 -1.11
CA LYS A 27 -16.24 14.03 0.33
C LYS A 27 -15.47 12.88 0.93
N MET A 28 -15.39 11.76 0.22
CA MET A 28 -14.69 10.55 0.63
C MET A 28 -14.09 9.86 -0.58
N ASP A 29 -12.99 9.14 -0.35
CA ASP A 29 -12.46 8.18 -1.31
C ASP A 29 -13.16 6.83 -1.13
N VAL A 30 -13.59 6.22 -2.23
CA VAL A 30 -14.30 4.93 -2.25
C VAL A 30 -13.54 3.99 -3.19
N TYR A 31 -13.12 2.84 -2.68
CA TYR A 31 -12.41 1.83 -3.47
C TYR A 31 -12.56 0.43 -2.88
N ARG A 32 -12.37 -0.60 -3.71
CA ARG A 32 -12.31 -1.98 -3.23
C ARG A 32 -10.88 -2.36 -2.87
N SER A 33 -10.68 -2.80 -1.62
CA SER A 33 -9.39 -3.34 -1.15
C SER A 33 -9.26 -4.85 -1.43
N ALA A 34 -10.39 -5.53 -1.63
CA ALA A 34 -10.50 -6.90 -2.13
C ALA A 34 -11.84 -7.06 -2.85
N ASP A 35 -12.06 -8.17 -3.54
CA ASP A 35 -13.30 -8.41 -4.30
C ASP A 35 -14.56 -8.32 -3.42
N PHE A 36 -14.44 -8.67 -2.15
CA PHE A 36 -15.51 -8.68 -1.14
C PHE A 36 -15.40 -7.57 -0.09
N PHE A 37 -14.44 -6.63 -0.22
CA PHE A 37 -14.25 -5.48 0.67
C PHE A 37 -14.31 -4.16 -0.08
N LEU A 38 -15.26 -3.29 0.32
CA LEU A 38 -15.36 -1.92 -0.15
C LEU A 38 -15.03 -0.97 1.00
N GLU A 39 -14.09 -0.08 0.79
CA GLU A 39 -13.65 0.91 1.77
C GLU A 39 -14.11 2.30 1.39
N CYS A 40 -14.61 3.05 2.37
CA CYS A 40 -14.86 4.49 2.29
C CYS A 40 -13.97 5.17 3.31
N VAL A 41 -13.09 6.05 2.86
CA VAL A 41 -12.11 6.74 3.71
C VAL A 41 -12.19 8.26 3.50
N PRO A 42 -11.81 9.08 4.48
CA PRO A 42 -11.73 10.53 4.29
C PRO A 42 -10.80 10.89 3.11
N LEU A 43 -11.14 11.97 2.40
CA LEU A 43 -10.36 12.42 1.25
C LEU A 43 -8.89 12.68 1.59
N GLY A 44 -8.04 12.27 0.67
CA GLY A 44 -6.62 12.55 0.72
C GLY A 44 -5.87 11.80 1.82
N ILE A 45 -6.48 10.76 2.41
CA ILE A 45 -5.80 9.82 3.29
C ILE A 45 -5.35 8.64 2.45
N ASP A 46 -4.05 8.55 2.22
CA ASP A 46 -3.39 7.40 1.63
C ASP A 46 -2.17 6.98 2.47
N LYS A 47 -1.60 5.83 2.17
CA LYS A 47 -0.46 5.30 2.93
C LYS A 47 0.79 6.18 2.80
N ALA A 48 1.03 6.80 1.65
CA ALA A 48 2.16 7.69 1.46
C ALA A 48 2.07 8.94 2.34
N ARG A 49 0.91 9.59 2.39
CA ARG A 49 0.69 10.77 3.24
C ARG A 49 0.81 10.46 4.73
N SER A 50 0.27 9.32 5.16
CA SER A 50 0.39 8.88 6.54
C SER A 50 1.84 8.58 6.90
N LEU A 51 2.58 7.94 6.00
CA LEU A 51 3.99 7.64 6.15
C LEU A 51 4.83 8.92 6.18
N ASP A 52 4.59 9.86 5.27
CA ASP A 52 5.29 11.16 5.22
C ASP A 52 5.14 11.93 6.54
N ARG A 53 3.94 11.99 7.10
CA ARG A 53 3.70 12.61 8.42
C ARG A 53 4.48 11.93 9.53
N LEU A 54 4.50 10.59 9.54
CA LEU A 54 5.20 9.82 10.55
C LEU A 54 6.71 10.06 10.49
N ILE A 55 7.32 9.85 9.32
CA ILE A 55 8.79 10.01 9.16
C ILE A 55 9.24 11.45 9.40
N SER A 56 8.45 12.45 8.98
CA SER A 56 8.72 13.87 9.24
C SER A 56 8.73 14.15 10.74
N SER A 57 7.80 13.57 11.51
CA SER A 57 7.76 13.71 12.97
C SER A 57 8.95 13.06 13.68
N LEU A 58 9.56 12.06 13.06
CA LEU A 58 10.71 11.33 13.58
C LEU A 58 12.07 11.88 13.07
N GLY A 59 12.04 12.87 12.17
CA GLY A 59 13.26 13.42 11.55
C GLY A 59 13.94 12.45 10.57
N ILE A 60 13.18 11.51 10.00
CA ILE A 60 13.65 10.53 9.02
C ILE A 60 13.35 11.05 7.62
N SER A 61 14.30 10.94 6.69
CA SER A 61 14.07 11.28 5.28
C SER A 61 13.43 10.11 4.53
N ARG A 62 12.71 10.39 3.43
CA ARG A 62 12.08 9.34 2.62
C ARG A 62 13.09 8.35 2.01
N GLU A 63 14.31 8.80 1.76
CA GLU A 63 15.42 8.00 1.23
C GLU A 63 15.87 6.91 2.20
N GLU A 64 15.57 7.07 3.49
CA GLU A 64 15.87 6.11 4.56
C GLU A 64 14.72 5.10 4.78
N VAL A 65 13.65 5.16 3.96
CA VAL A 65 12.45 4.33 4.10
C VAL A 65 12.44 3.19 3.09
N ILE A 66 12.19 1.99 3.57
CA ILE A 66 11.81 0.84 2.75
C ILE A 66 10.31 0.60 2.96
N ALA A 67 9.54 0.57 1.88
CA ALA A 67 8.11 0.27 1.93
C ALA A 67 7.82 -1.02 1.16
N CYS A 68 7.22 -2.00 1.83
CA CYS A 68 6.80 -3.27 1.23
C CYS A 68 5.27 -3.33 1.12
N GLY A 69 4.77 -3.82 0.00
CA GLY A 69 3.32 -3.96 -0.19
C GLY A 69 2.95 -4.93 -1.30
N ASP A 70 1.67 -5.34 -1.32
CA ASP A 70 1.13 -6.29 -2.30
C ASP A 70 -0.18 -5.84 -2.95
N GLY A 71 -0.82 -4.80 -2.43
CA GLY A 71 -2.10 -4.30 -2.89
C GLY A 71 -2.03 -2.93 -3.56
N TYR A 72 -3.09 -2.56 -4.28
CA TYR A 72 -3.20 -1.23 -4.91
C TYR A 72 -3.20 -0.09 -3.89
N ASN A 73 -3.68 -0.34 -2.67
CA ASN A 73 -3.61 0.61 -1.56
C ASN A 73 -2.20 0.84 -1.02
N ASP A 74 -1.23 0.01 -1.39
CA ASP A 74 0.18 0.16 -1.04
C ASP A 74 0.98 0.95 -2.08
N LEU A 75 0.42 1.12 -3.28
CA LEU A 75 1.12 1.68 -4.43
C LEU A 75 1.67 3.08 -4.16
N SER A 76 0.91 3.91 -3.45
CA SER A 76 1.34 5.26 -3.09
C SER A 76 2.58 5.26 -2.18
N MET A 77 2.66 4.36 -1.19
CA MET A 77 3.82 4.28 -0.33
C MET A 77 5.02 3.59 -1.01
N ILE A 78 4.77 2.63 -1.90
CA ILE A 78 5.82 2.00 -2.72
C ILE A 78 6.52 3.05 -3.60
N ARG A 79 5.75 3.94 -4.24
CA ARG A 79 6.30 5.04 -5.05
C ARG A 79 6.98 6.12 -4.21
N PHE A 80 6.51 6.35 -2.99
CA PHE A 80 7.00 7.40 -2.10
C PHE A 80 8.34 7.06 -1.46
N ALA A 81 8.53 5.81 -1.01
CA ALA A 81 9.71 5.38 -0.27
C ALA A 81 11.01 5.51 -1.09
N GLY A 82 12.15 5.61 -0.40
CA GLY A 82 13.46 5.54 -1.01
C GLY A 82 13.73 4.20 -1.68
N LEU A 83 13.19 3.10 -1.10
CA LEU A 83 13.15 1.77 -1.71
C LEU A 83 11.70 1.22 -1.62
N GLY A 84 11.01 1.25 -2.74
CA GLY A 84 9.68 0.66 -2.86
C GLY A 84 9.77 -0.81 -3.27
N VAL A 85 9.16 -1.69 -2.48
CA VAL A 85 9.21 -3.14 -2.67
C VAL A 85 7.81 -3.70 -2.90
N ALA A 86 7.63 -4.43 -3.98
CA ALA A 86 6.43 -5.23 -4.20
C ALA A 86 6.66 -6.69 -3.81
N MET A 87 5.66 -7.31 -3.18
CA MET A 87 5.66 -8.74 -2.92
C MET A 87 5.47 -9.53 -4.21
N ALA A 88 6.03 -10.74 -4.30
CA ALA A 88 5.87 -11.60 -5.49
C ALA A 88 4.41 -12.01 -5.76
N ASN A 89 3.56 -12.02 -4.72
CA ASN A 89 2.12 -12.27 -4.85
C ASN A 89 1.31 -11.01 -5.27
N ALA A 90 1.95 -9.85 -5.43
CA ALA A 90 1.29 -8.66 -5.95
C ALA A 90 0.97 -8.78 -7.45
N ALA A 91 -0.03 -8.03 -7.91
CA ALA A 91 -0.35 -7.94 -9.34
C ALA A 91 0.84 -7.37 -10.13
N LYS A 92 0.96 -7.76 -11.40
CA LYS A 92 2.13 -7.40 -12.24
C LYS A 92 2.30 -5.89 -12.45
N ASP A 93 1.24 -5.15 -12.50
CA ASP A 93 1.27 -3.69 -12.58
C ASP A 93 1.80 -3.04 -11.29
N ILE A 94 1.50 -3.61 -10.13
CA ILE A 94 2.11 -3.18 -8.86
C ILE A 94 3.60 -3.50 -8.84
N GLN A 95 3.99 -4.72 -9.25
CA GLN A 95 5.39 -5.12 -9.34
C GLN A 95 6.20 -4.19 -10.26
N SER A 96 5.61 -3.76 -11.38
CA SER A 96 6.27 -2.86 -12.34
C SER A 96 6.56 -1.45 -11.81
N GLU A 97 5.85 -1.03 -10.78
CA GLU A 97 6.02 0.29 -10.13
C GLU A 97 7.04 0.28 -8.98
N ALA A 98 7.45 -0.90 -8.54
CA ALA A 98 8.40 -1.06 -7.44
C ALA A 98 9.85 -1.03 -7.92
N ASP A 99 10.75 -0.59 -7.05
CA ASP A 99 12.19 -0.64 -7.28
C ASP A 99 12.73 -2.08 -7.18
N PHE A 100 12.10 -2.90 -6.35
CA PHE A 100 12.48 -4.29 -6.11
C PHE A 100 11.23 -5.17 -5.94
N VAL A 101 11.28 -6.39 -6.44
CA VAL A 101 10.26 -7.42 -6.21
C VAL A 101 10.86 -8.49 -5.32
N THR A 102 10.32 -8.65 -4.12
CA THR A 102 10.76 -9.66 -3.16
C THR A 102 9.99 -10.98 -3.33
N LEU A 103 10.22 -11.93 -2.43
CA LEU A 103 9.49 -13.20 -2.39
C LEU A 103 8.01 -12.98 -2.02
N SER A 104 7.20 -14.02 -2.11
CA SER A 104 5.80 -13.98 -1.73
C SER A 104 5.60 -13.87 -0.21
N ASN A 105 4.36 -13.61 0.20
CA ASN A 105 3.97 -13.65 1.61
C ASN A 105 4.11 -15.05 2.22
N GLU A 106 4.04 -16.12 1.41
CA GLU A 106 4.23 -17.51 1.85
C GLU A 106 5.71 -17.89 1.98
N GLU A 107 6.60 -17.08 1.43
CA GLU A 107 8.05 -17.29 1.41
C GLU A 107 8.81 -16.24 2.24
N ASP A 108 8.13 -15.59 3.19
CA ASP A 108 8.70 -14.59 4.08
C ASP A 108 9.36 -13.40 3.35
N GLY A 109 8.69 -12.88 2.32
CA GLY A 109 9.23 -11.84 1.44
C GLY A 109 9.71 -10.58 2.16
N VAL A 110 9.04 -10.14 3.24
CA VAL A 110 9.50 -8.99 4.04
C VAL A 110 10.78 -9.30 4.81
N ALA A 111 10.89 -10.49 5.37
CA ALA A 111 12.12 -10.93 6.03
C ALA A 111 13.29 -10.97 5.04
N HIS A 112 13.06 -11.46 3.83
CA HIS A 112 14.06 -11.44 2.75
C HIS A 112 14.56 -10.02 2.45
N VAL A 113 13.68 -9.01 2.42
CA VAL A 113 14.07 -7.60 2.23
C VAL A 113 14.98 -7.13 3.36
N ILE A 114 14.63 -7.43 4.61
CA ILE A 114 15.42 -7.05 5.79
C ILE A 114 16.82 -7.70 5.72
N GLU A 115 16.88 -8.98 5.43
CA GLU A 115 18.16 -9.72 5.31
C GLU A 115 19.02 -9.16 4.19
N HIS A 116 18.42 -8.88 3.03
CA HIS A 116 19.15 -8.44 1.85
C HIS A 116 19.63 -6.99 1.94
N PHE A 117 18.77 -6.06 2.37
CA PHE A 117 19.07 -4.62 2.33
C PHE A 117 19.56 -4.05 3.66
N ILE A 118 19.26 -4.68 4.79
CA ILE A 118 19.59 -4.15 6.11
C ILE A 118 20.70 -4.96 6.78
N LEU A 119 20.55 -6.30 6.82
CA LEU A 119 21.44 -7.18 7.58
C LEU A 119 22.59 -7.76 6.74
N SER A 120 22.64 -7.50 5.44
CA SER A 120 23.73 -7.96 4.59
C SER A 120 25.07 -7.37 5.07
N PRO A 121 26.14 -8.17 5.14
CA PRO A 121 27.47 -7.69 5.57
C PRO A 121 28.01 -6.52 4.73
N GLU A 122 27.59 -6.42 3.47
CA GLU A 122 27.97 -5.33 2.58
C GLU A 122 27.36 -3.96 3.00
N ASN A 123 26.24 -3.99 3.73
CA ASN A 123 25.53 -2.80 4.22
C ASN A 123 25.86 -2.46 5.68
N MET A 124 26.63 -3.29 6.37
CA MET A 124 27.00 -3.11 7.79
C MET A 124 28.34 -2.34 7.98
N ASN A 125 28.92 -1.81 6.91
CA ASN A 125 30.17 -1.06 6.94
C ASN A 125 29.93 0.46 6.88
#